data_8a8761bd0cfae42ee3bcd53997336a16
#
_entry.id   8a8761bd0cfae42ee3bcd53997336a16
#
_cell.length_a   1.000
_cell.length_b   1.000
_cell.length_c   1.000
_cell.angle_alpha   90.00
_cell.angle_beta   90.00
_cell.angle_gamma   90.00
#
_symmetry.space_group_name_H-M   'P 1'
#
loop_
_entity.id
_entity.type
_entity.pdbx_description
1 polymer ?
#
loop_
_entity_poly.entity_id
_entity_poly.type
_entity_poly.pdbx_seq_one_letter_code
_entity_poly.pdbx_strand_id
1 'polypeptide(L)'
;IFPAERAFWERRFGYAPREGEVLNLAIGQGPNSQTPLKMAQFYLAIASDGSAPTPALAQGANEGEGWSLDLAPEHLESLRDGLRAVTAPGGTAHIRTSLEYWEVLGKTGTGEHAESQAGTAPPHAWFAGMAGPFGGPPEIVVVVIVEYGQSGSSVASPIMSKTADFYLRKKYDIPFDTVQTYLEHIQRGPVPAWYRERYPTNAGSR
;
A
#
# COMPACT_ATOMS: atom_id res chain seq x y z
N ILE A 1 -6.89 7.44 -11.81
CA ILE A 1 -8.10 7.98 -11.16
C ILE A 1 -9.30 7.53 -11.98
N PHE A 2 -10.32 7.01 -11.31
CA PHE A 2 -11.53 6.55 -11.99
C PHE A 2 -12.39 7.77 -12.33
N PRO A 3 -12.78 7.98 -13.62
CA PRO A 3 -13.54 9.16 -13.98
C PRO A 3 -14.96 9.12 -13.38
N ALA A 4 -15.34 10.20 -12.71
CA ALA A 4 -16.70 10.38 -12.22
C ALA A 4 -17.66 10.90 -13.31
N GLU A 5 -17.16 11.09 -14.54
CA GLU A 5 -17.91 11.65 -15.64
C GLU A 5 -19.03 10.70 -16.12
N ARG A 6 -20.24 11.25 -16.20
CA ARG A 6 -21.44 10.52 -16.66
C ARG A 6 -21.20 9.80 -17.99
N ALA A 7 -20.57 10.46 -18.97
CA ALA A 7 -20.28 9.89 -20.28
C ALA A 7 -19.37 8.66 -20.23
N PHE A 8 -18.43 8.58 -19.27
CA PHE A 8 -17.63 7.39 -19.05
C PHE A 8 -18.48 6.23 -18.53
N TRP A 9 -19.36 6.47 -17.56
CA TRP A 9 -20.23 5.45 -16.98
C TRP A 9 -21.21 4.89 -18.01
N GLU A 10 -21.85 5.76 -18.79
CA GLU A 10 -22.78 5.34 -19.85
C GLU A 10 -22.08 4.47 -20.91
N ARG A 11 -20.86 4.84 -21.32
CA ARG A 11 -20.08 4.00 -22.26
C ARG A 11 -19.63 2.67 -21.66
N ARG A 12 -19.23 2.66 -20.40
CA ARG A 12 -18.60 1.50 -19.77
C ARG A 12 -19.61 0.52 -19.17
N PHE A 13 -20.70 1.02 -18.61
CA PHE A 13 -21.67 0.26 -17.83
C PHE A 13 -23.12 0.36 -18.37
N GLY A 14 -23.39 1.24 -19.31
CA GLY A 14 -24.72 1.42 -19.90
C GLY A 14 -25.70 2.28 -19.08
N TYR A 15 -25.23 2.90 -17.97
CA TYR A 15 -26.06 3.74 -17.12
C TYR A 15 -25.27 4.91 -16.53
N ALA A 16 -25.95 5.92 -16.00
CA ALA A 16 -25.34 7.02 -15.30
C ALA A 16 -24.99 6.64 -13.85
N PRO A 17 -23.89 7.15 -13.28
CA PRO A 17 -23.51 6.83 -11.89
C PRO A 17 -24.56 7.33 -10.90
N ARG A 18 -24.85 6.55 -9.88
CA ARG A 18 -25.65 6.95 -8.72
C ARG A 18 -24.75 7.49 -7.62
N GLU A 19 -25.30 8.35 -6.74
CA GLU A 19 -24.51 8.94 -5.65
C GLU A 19 -23.80 7.89 -4.77
N GLY A 20 -24.46 6.80 -4.43
CA GLY A 20 -23.86 5.70 -3.65
C GLY A 20 -22.72 5.00 -4.37
N GLU A 21 -22.71 4.94 -5.69
CA GLU A 21 -21.61 4.36 -6.50
C GLU A 21 -20.37 5.27 -6.49
N VAL A 22 -20.58 6.59 -6.55
CA VAL A 22 -19.50 7.57 -6.41
C VAL A 22 -18.86 7.49 -5.03
N LEU A 23 -19.66 7.34 -3.98
CA LEU A 23 -19.16 7.12 -2.61
C LEU A 23 -18.38 5.80 -2.48
N ASN A 24 -18.87 4.72 -3.09
CA ASN A 24 -18.16 3.44 -3.13
C ASN A 24 -16.80 3.56 -3.85
N LEU A 25 -16.73 4.32 -4.94
CA LEU A 25 -15.45 4.60 -5.61
C LEU A 25 -14.46 5.32 -4.70
N ALA A 26 -14.94 6.28 -3.89
CA ALA A 26 -14.09 7.05 -2.98
C ALA A 26 -13.40 6.17 -1.92
N ILE A 27 -13.99 5.03 -1.57
CA ILE A 27 -13.40 4.05 -0.64
C ILE A 27 -12.74 2.85 -1.36
N GLY A 28 -12.59 2.92 -2.68
CA GLY A 28 -11.93 1.89 -3.49
C GLY A 28 -12.80 0.66 -3.79
N GLN A 29 -14.11 0.75 -3.62
CA GLN A 29 -15.08 -0.30 -3.90
C GLN A 29 -15.85 -0.06 -5.21
N GLY A 30 -16.76 -0.97 -5.55
CA GLY A 30 -17.59 -0.87 -6.75
C GLY A 30 -16.79 -1.14 -8.03
N PRO A 31 -17.05 -0.42 -9.13
CA PRO A 31 -16.45 -0.69 -10.44
C PRO A 31 -14.98 -0.23 -10.56
N ASN A 32 -14.30 0.06 -9.46
CA ASN A 32 -12.90 0.47 -9.41
C ASN A 32 -11.96 -0.75 -9.55
N SER A 33 -11.84 -1.27 -10.76
CA SER A 33 -10.92 -2.38 -11.05
C SER A 33 -9.52 -1.85 -11.34
N GLN A 34 -8.57 -2.17 -10.49
CA GLN A 34 -7.17 -1.80 -10.65
C GLN A 34 -6.28 -3.03 -10.74
N THR A 35 -5.27 -2.98 -11.59
CA THR A 35 -4.22 -4.01 -11.59
C THR A 35 -3.17 -3.71 -10.51
N PRO A 36 -2.48 -4.73 -9.95
CA PRO A 36 -1.36 -4.50 -9.03
C PRO A 36 -0.29 -3.57 -9.61
N LEU A 37 0.00 -3.68 -10.92
CA LEU A 37 0.95 -2.81 -11.60
C LEU A 37 0.53 -1.34 -11.60
N LYS A 38 -0.77 -1.06 -11.84
CA LYS A 38 -1.29 0.31 -11.81
C LYS A 38 -1.28 0.88 -10.39
N MET A 39 -1.58 0.06 -9.40
CA MET A 39 -1.44 0.43 -7.99
C MET A 39 0.02 0.71 -7.63
N ALA A 40 0.96 -0.10 -8.11
CA ALA A 40 2.39 0.14 -7.89
C ALA A 40 2.84 1.47 -8.52
N GLN A 41 2.40 1.81 -9.73
CA GLN A 41 2.67 3.10 -10.36
C GLN A 41 2.11 4.26 -9.54
N PHE A 42 0.88 4.13 -9.01
CA PHE A 42 0.28 5.14 -8.15
C PHE A 42 1.08 5.35 -6.86
N TYR A 43 1.47 4.27 -6.18
CA TYR A 43 2.29 4.36 -4.97
C TYR A 43 3.71 4.86 -5.24
N LEU A 44 4.26 4.58 -6.43
CA LEU A 44 5.56 5.13 -6.84
C LEU A 44 5.49 6.66 -6.96
N ALA A 45 4.40 7.22 -7.51
CA ALA A 45 4.20 8.66 -7.55
C ALA A 45 4.12 9.26 -6.13
N ILE A 46 3.43 8.60 -5.18
CA ILE A 46 3.39 9.06 -3.78
C ILE A 46 4.78 8.93 -3.12
N ALA A 47 5.56 7.90 -3.44
CA ALA A 47 6.91 7.69 -2.91
C ALA A 47 7.92 8.73 -3.43
N SER A 48 7.64 9.32 -4.60
CA SER A 48 8.50 10.29 -5.30
C SER A 48 7.97 11.73 -5.09
N ASP A 49 8.12 12.54 -6.08
CA ASP A 49 7.67 13.94 -6.15
C ASP A 49 6.22 14.12 -6.66
N GLY A 50 5.45 13.05 -6.72
CA GLY A 50 4.12 13.01 -7.33
C GLY A 50 4.11 12.44 -8.73
N SER A 51 5.27 12.11 -9.29
CA SER A 51 5.43 11.59 -10.65
C SER A 51 5.86 10.12 -10.63
N ALA A 52 5.46 9.36 -11.63
CA ALA A 52 5.90 8.00 -11.85
C ALA A 52 6.10 7.72 -13.34
N PRO A 53 7.18 7.03 -13.74
CA PRO A 53 7.34 6.56 -15.11
C PRO A 53 6.28 5.52 -15.45
N THR A 54 6.06 5.29 -16.74
CA THR A 54 5.30 4.13 -17.19
C THR A 54 6.11 2.87 -16.92
N PRO A 55 5.56 1.88 -16.20
CA PRO A 55 6.31 0.68 -15.87
C PRO A 55 6.62 -0.15 -17.12
N ALA A 56 7.89 -0.52 -17.29
CA ALA A 56 8.34 -1.46 -18.31
C ALA A 56 8.34 -2.89 -17.73
N LEU A 57 7.63 -3.80 -18.38
CA LEU A 57 7.58 -5.22 -17.98
C LEU A 57 8.68 -6.07 -18.63
N ALA A 58 9.33 -5.55 -19.64
CA ALA A 58 10.41 -6.23 -20.35
C ALA A 58 11.62 -5.30 -20.48
N GLN A 59 12.81 -5.87 -20.36
CA GLN A 59 14.05 -5.14 -20.55
C GLN A 59 14.12 -4.60 -21.99
N GLY A 60 14.39 -3.29 -22.15
CA GLY A 60 14.41 -2.62 -23.44
C GLY A 60 13.03 -2.28 -24.04
N ALA A 61 11.96 -2.48 -23.29
CA ALA A 61 10.66 -1.92 -23.68
C ALA A 61 10.71 -0.38 -23.64
N ASN A 62 10.00 0.26 -24.57
CA ASN A 62 9.89 1.72 -24.56
C ASN A 62 9.23 2.17 -23.27
N GLU A 63 9.89 3.05 -22.54
CA GLU A 63 9.30 3.79 -21.46
C GLU A 63 8.30 4.78 -22.09
N GLY A 64 7.00 4.56 -21.85
CA GLY A 64 5.98 5.50 -22.26
C GLY A 64 6.10 6.82 -21.49
N GLU A 65 5.28 7.81 -21.86
CA GLU A 65 5.21 9.05 -21.11
C GLU A 65 4.89 8.76 -19.63
N GLY A 66 5.62 9.43 -18.74
CA GLY A 66 5.37 9.38 -17.31
C GLY A 66 3.98 9.91 -16.95
N TRP A 67 3.61 9.73 -15.72
CA TRP A 67 2.33 10.15 -15.18
C TRP A 67 2.56 10.93 -13.88
N SER A 68 1.74 11.95 -13.61
CA SER A 68 1.80 12.77 -12.40
C SER A 68 0.45 12.82 -11.68
N LEU A 69 0.50 12.91 -10.35
CA LEU A 69 -0.65 13.18 -9.49
C LEU A 69 -1.06 14.65 -9.52
N ASP A 70 -0.16 15.52 -9.96
CA ASP A 70 -0.35 16.98 -9.98
C ASP A 70 -0.78 17.52 -8.59
N LEU A 71 -0.10 17.07 -7.55
CA LEU A 71 -0.33 17.46 -6.17
C LEU A 71 0.78 18.36 -5.66
N ALA A 72 0.41 19.35 -4.84
CA ALA A 72 1.38 20.16 -4.12
C ALA A 72 2.18 19.30 -3.12
N PRO A 73 3.46 19.65 -2.83
CA PRO A 73 4.32 18.86 -1.94
C PRO A 73 3.71 18.61 -0.55
N GLU A 74 3.01 19.58 0.02
CA GLU A 74 2.32 19.46 1.30
C GLU A 74 1.18 18.41 1.29
N HIS A 75 0.51 18.26 0.15
CA HIS A 75 -0.52 17.23 0.00
C HIS A 75 0.09 15.83 -0.13
N LEU A 76 1.23 15.71 -0.82
CA LEU A 76 1.98 14.45 -0.89
C LEU A 76 2.47 14.02 0.50
N GLU A 77 2.99 14.96 1.30
CA GLU A 77 3.44 14.66 2.65
C GLU A 77 2.25 14.27 3.55
N SER A 78 1.11 14.94 3.43
CA SER A 78 -0.11 14.57 4.14
C SER A 78 -0.57 13.14 3.79
N LEU A 79 -0.47 12.74 2.52
CA LEU A 79 -0.75 11.36 2.10
C LEU A 79 0.24 10.35 2.73
N ARG A 80 1.53 10.66 2.71
CA ARG A 80 2.57 9.83 3.34
C ARG A 80 2.35 9.69 4.84
N ASP A 81 1.99 10.76 5.53
CA ASP A 81 1.64 10.73 6.94
C ASP A 81 0.42 9.84 7.23
N GLY A 82 -0.60 9.91 6.39
CA GLY A 82 -1.74 9.00 6.47
C GLY A 82 -1.35 7.54 6.26
N LEU A 83 -0.49 7.25 5.27
CA LEU A 83 0.01 5.90 5.03
C LEU A 83 0.93 5.40 6.15
N ARG A 84 1.74 6.29 6.75
CA ARG A 84 2.58 6.01 7.92
C ARG A 84 1.74 5.66 9.14
N ALA A 85 0.63 6.36 9.36
CA ALA A 85 -0.30 6.08 10.46
C ALA A 85 -0.92 4.68 10.41
N VAL A 86 -1.12 4.11 9.22
CA VAL A 86 -1.64 2.72 9.05
C VAL A 86 -0.67 1.67 9.59
N THR A 87 0.63 1.91 9.47
CA THR A 87 1.71 0.98 9.85
C THR A 87 2.32 1.30 11.20
N ALA A 88 2.01 2.44 11.78
CA ALA A 88 2.43 2.88 13.10
C ALA A 88 1.65 2.17 14.23
N PRO A 89 2.16 2.18 15.48
CA PRO A 89 1.43 1.65 16.64
C PRO A 89 0.00 2.19 16.72
N GLY A 90 -0.97 1.27 16.83
CA GLY A 90 -2.40 1.59 16.76
C GLY A 90 -2.99 1.59 15.34
N GLY A 91 -2.16 1.55 14.30
CA GLY A 91 -2.59 1.42 12.92
C GLY A 91 -3.03 -0.01 12.56
N THR A 92 -3.86 -0.12 11.52
CA THR A 92 -4.49 -1.40 11.13
C THR A 92 -3.51 -2.48 10.67
N ALA A 93 -2.29 -2.12 10.28
CA ALA A 93 -1.27 -3.05 9.81
C ALA A 93 -0.02 -3.10 10.71
N HIS A 94 0.06 -2.35 11.80
CA HIS A 94 1.26 -2.17 12.62
C HIS A 94 2.00 -3.48 12.93
N ILE A 95 1.32 -4.45 13.55
CA ILE A 95 1.93 -5.70 14.01
C ILE A 95 2.56 -6.51 12.86
N ARG A 96 2.07 -6.33 11.64
CA ARG A 96 2.47 -7.12 10.48
C ARG A 96 3.45 -6.40 9.55
N THR A 97 3.70 -5.10 9.79
CA THR A 97 4.56 -4.25 8.95
C THR A 97 5.69 -3.57 9.73
N SER A 98 5.78 -3.81 11.04
CA SER A 98 6.88 -3.30 11.86
C SER A 98 8.16 -4.06 11.53
N LEU A 99 9.15 -3.35 10.98
CA LEU A 99 10.46 -3.88 10.59
C LEU A 99 11.57 -3.22 11.41
N GLU A 100 12.69 -3.93 11.59
CA GLU A 100 13.78 -3.48 12.46
C GLU A 100 14.54 -2.30 11.86
N TYR A 101 14.81 -2.33 10.55
CA TYR A 101 15.69 -1.38 9.87
C TYR A 101 14.93 -0.40 8.96
N TRP A 102 13.67 -0.66 8.69
CA TRP A 102 12.94 0.02 7.63
C TRP A 102 11.63 0.60 8.11
N GLU A 103 11.35 1.81 7.63
CA GLU A 103 10.01 2.38 7.73
C GLU A 103 9.14 1.80 6.61
N VAL A 104 7.90 1.45 6.94
CA VAL A 104 6.88 1.04 5.98
C VAL A 104 5.74 2.03 6.01
N LEU A 105 5.33 2.51 4.85
CA LEU A 105 4.14 3.32 4.65
C LEU A 105 3.21 2.55 3.71
N GLY A 106 1.93 2.44 4.05
CA GLY A 106 1.04 1.68 3.18
C GLY A 106 -0.41 1.66 3.63
N LYS A 107 -1.24 0.95 2.87
CA LYS A 107 -2.67 0.82 3.13
C LYS A 107 -3.14 -0.60 2.91
N THR A 108 -3.89 -1.11 3.89
CA THR A 108 -4.64 -2.35 3.75
C THR A 108 -5.85 -2.14 2.87
N GLY A 109 -6.25 -3.16 2.13
CA GLY A 109 -7.49 -3.19 1.38
C GLY A 109 -8.18 -4.54 1.54
N THR A 110 -9.50 -4.52 1.44
CA THR A 110 -10.34 -5.71 1.36
C THR A 110 -11.25 -5.49 0.17
N GLY A 111 -10.96 -6.20 -0.92
CA GLY A 111 -11.68 -6.07 -2.19
C GLY A 111 -12.86 -7.01 -2.23
N GLU A 112 -14.06 -6.48 -2.13
CA GLU A 112 -15.29 -7.26 -2.29
C GLU A 112 -15.56 -7.59 -3.76
N HIS A 113 -16.16 -8.73 -4.00
CA HIS A 113 -16.64 -9.21 -5.29
C HIS A 113 -18.01 -9.88 -5.12
N ALA A 114 -18.67 -10.25 -6.22
CA ALA A 114 -20.03 -10.77 -6.19
C ALA A 114 -20.23 -11.96 -5.22
N GLU A 115 -19.28 -12.90 -5.22
CA GLU A 115 -19.32 -14.08 -4.36
C GLU A 115 -19.09 -13.73 -2.89
N SER A 116 -18.23 -12.76 -2.58
CA SER A 116 -18.00 -12.32 -1.21
C SER A 116 -19.20 -11.56 -0.66
N GLN A 117 -19.85 -10.75 -1.48
CA GLN A 117 -21.12 -10.08 -1.12
C GLN A 117 -22.26 -11.07 -0.91
N ALA A 118 -22.27 -12.19 -1.65
CA ALA A 118 -23.20 -13.30 -1.46
C ALA A 118 -22.85 -14.21 -0.27
N GLY A 119 -21.69 -14.01 0.37
CA GLY A 119 -21.22 -14.84 1.48
C GLY A 119 -20.73 -16.24 1.06
N THR A 120 -20.48 -16.47 -0.22
CA THR A 120 -20.07 -17.78 -0.76
C THR A 120 -18.55 -17.91 -0.91
N ALA A 121 -17.80 -16.80 -0.91
CA ALA A 121 -16.33 -16.79 -0.91
C ALA A 121 -15.78 -15.62 -0.08
N PRO A 122 -14.54 -15.69 0.46
CA PRO A 122 -13.91 -14.58 1.14
C PRO A 122 -13.57 -13.45 0.15
N PRO A 123 -13.49 -12.19 0.61
CA PRO A 123 -13.01 -11.07 -0.20
C PRO A 123 -11.50 -11.21 -0.50
N HIS A 124 -11.01 -10.45 -1.49
CA HIS A 124 -9.59 -10.39 -1.81
C HIS A 124 -8.84 -9.53 -0.79
N ALA A 125 -7.68 -10.01 -0.33
CA ALA A 125 -6.80 -9.27 0.56
C ALA A 125 -5.82 -8.42 -0.26
N TRP A 126 -5.76 -7.11 0.03
CA TRP A 126 -4.84 -6.17 -0.58
C TRP A 126 -3.94 -5.50 0.44
N PHE A 127 -2.69 -5.26 0.05
CA PHE A 127 -1.82 -4.29 0.68
C PHE A 127 -0.99 -3.60 -0.39
N ALA A 128 -0.99 -2.28 -0.39
CA ALA A 128 -0.10 -1.48 -1.21
C ALA A 128 0.72 -0.58 -0.30
N GLY A 129 2.04 -0.56 -0.51
CA GLY A 129 2.92 0.21 0.34
C GLY A 129 4.30 0.43 -0.26
N MET A 130 5.07 1.21 0.46
CA MET A 130 6.45 1.56 0.16
C MET A 130 7.31 1.40 1.41
N ALA A 131 8.60 1.15 1.24
CA ALA A 131 9.53 1.01 2.34
C ALA A 131 10.91 1.60 2.01
N GLY A 132 11.62 2.03 3.04
CA GLY A 132 12.97 2.56 2.97
C GLY A 132 13.60 2.74 4.35
N PRO A 133 14.82 3.27 4.45
CA PRO A 133 15.45 3.58 5.73
C PRO A 133 14.62 4.56 6.56
N PHE A 134 14.65 4.41 7.88
CA PHE A 134 14.00 5.35 8.78
C PHE A 134 14.48 6.78 8.56
N GLY A 135 13.55 7.70 8.34
CA GLY A 135 13.85 9.11 8.07
C GLY A 135 14.41 9.39 6.68
N GLY A 136 14.52 8.37 5.84
CA GLY A 136 14.91 8.48 4.44
C GLY A 136 13.74 8.36 3.47
N PRO A 137 13.98 8.53 2.17
CA PRO A 137 12.97 8.30 1.15
C PRO A 137 12.64 6.80 1.02
N PRO A 138 11.43 6.45 0.61
CA PRO A 138 11.11 5.08 0.21
C PRO A 138 11.97 4.64 -0.99
N GLU A 139 12.42 3.39 -0.98
CA GLU A 139 13.31 2.83 -2.01
C GLU A 139 12.70 1.64 -2.76
N ILE A 140 11.59 1.14 -2.27
CA ILE A 140 10.81 0.07 -2.91
C ILE A 140 9.32 0.32 -2.72
N VAL A 141 8.56 0.04 -3.76
CA VAL A 141 7.10 -0.07 -3.70
C VAL A 141 6.71 -1.52 -3.89
N VAL A 142 5.86 -2.03 -3.03
CA VAL A 142 5.35 -3.41 -3.10
C VAL A 142 3.83 -3.39 -3.02
N VAL A 143 3.18 -4.01 -3.99
CA VAL A 143 1.73 -4.20 -4.01
C VAL A 143 1.42 -5.68 -4.01
N VAL A 144 0.58 -6.08 -3.09
CA VAL A 144 0.17 -7.48 -2.89
C VAL A 144 -1.33 -7.61 -3.02
N ILE A 145 -1.76 -8.55 -3.84
CA ILE A 145 -3.13 -9.07 -3.83
C ILE A 145 -3.06 -10.58 -3.53
N VAL A 146 -3.92 -11.03 -2.64
CA VAL A 146 -4.17 -12.45 -2.41
C VAL A 146 -5.65 -12.69 -2.67
N GLU A 147 -5.93 -13.38 -3.77
CA GLU A 147 -7.31 -13.73 -4.11
C GLU A 147 -7.90 -14.61 -3.00
N TYR A 148 -9.13 -14.28 -2.59
CA TYR A 148 -9.83 -14.95 -1.48
C TYR A 148 -9.07 -14.93 -0.15
N GLY A 149 -8.11 -14.00 0.01
CA GLY A 149 -7.25 -13.90 1.19
C GLY A 149 -7.91 -13.27 2.42
N GLN A 150 -9.16 -12.85 2.35
CA GLN A 150 -10.00 -12.35 3.42
C GLN A 150 -9.55 -10.99 4.01
N SER A 151 -8.31 -10.86 4.47
CA SER A 151 -7.86 -9.69 5.24
C SER A 151 -6.54 -9.13 4.72
N GLY A 152 -6.55 -7.88 4.30
CA GLY A 152 -5.34 -7.16 3.89
C GLY A 152 -4.31 -7.04 5.01
N SER A 153 -4.74 -6.79 6.25
CA SER A 153 -3.83 -6.64 7.38
C SER A 153 -3.18 -7.93 7.84
N SER A 154 -3.88 -9.07 7.80
CA SER A 154 -3.35 -10.34 8.30
C SER A 154 -2.70 -11.21 7.24
N VAL A 155 -3.04 -11.03 5.95
CA VAL A 155 -2.56 -11.86 4.86
C VAL A 155 -1.65 -11.10 3.90
N ALA A 156 -2.09 -9.97 3.34
CA ALA A 156 -1.31 -9.24 2.34
C ALA A 156 -0.17 -8.42 2.97
N SER A 157 -0.38 -7.79 4.13
CA SER A 157 0.63 -6.93 4.74
C SER A 157 1.91 -7.67 5.17
N PRO A 158 1.89 -8.88 5.76
CA PRO A 158 3.12 -9.61 6.06
C PRO A 158 3.89 -10.06 4.81
N ILE A 159 3.21 -10.32 3.70
CA ILE A 159 3.87 -10.63 2.42
C ILE A 159 4.61 -9.39 1.92
N MET A 160 3.94 -8.23 1.94
CA MET A 160 4.55 -6.96 1.56
C MET A 160 5.79 -6.66 2.39
N SER A 161 5.69 -6.67 3.71
CA SER A 161 6.80 -6.32 4.60
C SER A 161 7.98 -7.28 4.47
N LYS A 162 7.73 -8.59 4.36
CA LYS A 162 8.79 -9.58 4.11
C LYS A 162 9.50 -9.35 2.77
N THR A 163 8.75 -9.03 1.72
CA THR A 163 9.30 -8.73 0.40
C THR A 163 10.18 -7.48 0.44
N ALA A 164 9.70 -6.42 1.08
CA ALA A 164 10.44 -5.18 1.22
C ALA A 164 11.72 -5.37 2.07
N ASP A 165 11.63 -6.04 3.23
CA ASP A 165 12.77 -6.32 4.08
C ASP A 165 13.81 -7.18 3.37
N PHE A 166 13.39 -8.22 2.66
CA PHE A 166 14.29 -9.06 1.89
C PHE A 166 15.06 -8.26 0.84
N TYR A 167 14.36 -7.43 0.07
CA TYR A 167 14.98 -6.58 -0.95
C TYR A 167 15.97 -5.58 -0.34
N LEU A 168 15.56 -4.87 0.69
CA LEU A 168 16.38 -3.83 1.32
C LEU A 168 17.58 -4.42 2.06
N ARG A 169 17.43 -5.53 2.79
CA ARG A 169 18.57 -6.23 3.40
C ARG A 169 19.57 -6.66 2.35
N LYS A 170 19.11 -7.21 1.23
CA LYS A 170 20.00 -7.59 0.12
C LYS A 170 20.71 -6.37 -0.48
N LYS A 171 20.02 -5.24 -0.61
CA LYS A 171 20.59 -3.99 -1.13
C LYS A 171 21.66 -3.40 -0.21
N TYR A 172 21.49 -3.55 1.11
CA TYR A 172 22.37 -2.98 2.14
C TYR A 172 23.32 -4.01 2.78
N ASP A 173 23.43 -5.21 2.22
CA ASP A 173 24.27 -6.30 2.73
C ASP A 173 24.02 -6.64 4.21
N ILE A 174 22.77 -6.53 4.67
CA ILE A 174 22.36 -6.89 6.03
C ILE A 174 21.97 -8.37 6.05
N PRO A 175 22.69 -9.24 6.78
CA PRO A 175 22.40 -10.66 6.81
C PRO A 175 21.04 -10.96 7.47
N PHE A 176 20.45 -12.08 7.10
CA PHE A 176 19.36 -12.70 7.86
C PHE A 176 19.98 -13.64 8.89
N ASP A 177 19.70 -13.42 10.16
CA ASP A 177 20.21 -14.28 11.23
C ASP A 177 19.62 -15.69 11.10
N THR A 178 18.30 -15.79 11.14
CA THR A 178 17.54 -17.00 10.90
C THR A 178 16.13 -16.64 10.40
N VAL A 179 15.44 -17.59 9.75
CA VAL A 179 14.04 -17.40 9.36
C VAL A 179 13.14 -17.17 10.57
N GLN A 180 13.45 -17.82 11.70
CA GLN A 180 12.67 -17.68 12.93
C GLN A 180 12.83 -16.28 13.53
N THR A 181 14.05 -15.80 13.69
CA THR A 181 14.35 -14.44 14.18
C THR A 181 13.72 -13.39 13.28
N TYR A 182 13.79 -13.59 11.96
CA TYR A 182 13.17 -12.72 11.00
C TYR A 182 11.64 -12.62 11.19
N LEU A 183 10.95 -13.75 11.40
CA LEU A 183 9.51 -13.78 11.65
C LEU A 183 9.14 -13.11 12.97
N GLU A 184 9.96 -13.27 14.00
CA GLU A 184 9.78 -12.62 15.30
C GLU A 184 9.95 -11.11 15.21
N HIS A 185 10.95 -10.62 14.47
CA HIS A 185 11.16 -9.20 14.22
C HIS A 185 9.97 -8.56 13.49
N ILE A 186 9.47 -9.18 12.45
CA ILE A 186 8.28 -8.68 11.73
C ILE A 186 7.05 -8.62 12.66
N GLN A 187 6.92 -9.57 13.59
CA GLN A 187 5.75 -9.64 14.46
C GLN A 187 5.85 -8.75 15.69
N ARG A 188 7.08 -8.47 16.18
CA ARG A 188 7.34 -7.81 17.47
C ARG A 188 8.34 -6.67 17.38
N GLY A 189 8.62 -6.17 16.19
CA GLY A 189 9.61 -5.10 15.97
C GLY A 189 9.41 -3.92 16.93
N PRO A 190 10.49 -3.29 17.40
CA PRO A 190 10.40 -2.14 18.28
C PRO A 190 9.70 -0.98 17.61
N VAL A 191 9.00 -0.18 18.40
CA VAL A 191 8.44 1.09 17.93
C VAL A 191 9.60 1.99 17.49
N PRO A 192 9.65 2.44 16.22
CA PRO A 192 10.73 3.26 15.73
C PRO A 192 10.92 4.55 16.54
N ALA A 193 12.17 5.02 16.70
CA ALA A 193 12.47 6.22 17.48
C ALA A 193 11.72 7.45 16.94
N TRP A 194 11.68 7.63 15.61
CA TRP A 194 10.97 8.72 14.96
C TRP A 194 9.46 8.75 15.30
N TYR A 195 8.83 7.58 15.47
CA TYR A 195 7.43 7.51 15.86
C TYR A 195 7.21 7.95 17.31
N ARG A 196 8.08 7.53 18.24
CA ARG A 196 8.01 7.93 19.65
C ARG A 196 8.18 9.43 19.82
N GLU A 197 9.03 10.05 19.02
CA GLU A 197 9.24 11.51 19.01
C GLU A 197 8.03 12.26 18.46
N ARG A 198 7.42 11.73 17.40
CA ARG A 198 6.29 12.36 16.71
C ARG A 198 4.93 12.11 17.39
N TYR A 199 4.78 10.96 18.06
CA TYR A 199 3.54 10.53 18.73
C TYR A 199 3.81 10.05 20.18
N PRO A 200 4.18 10.94 21.10
CA PRO A 200 4.64 10.55 22.44
C PRO A 200 3.57 9.85 23.29
N THR A 201 2.30 10.07 23.04
CA THR A 201 1.19 9.51 23.82
C THR A 201 0.88 8.03 23.55
N ASN A 202 1.33 7.49 22.42
CA ASN A 202 1.03 6.11 22.03
C ASN A 202 2.16 5.12 22.35
N ALA A 203 3.29 5.57 22.91
CA ALA A 203 4.45 4.74 23.19
C ALA A 203 4.35 3.89 24.48
N GLY A 204 3.29 4.03 25.28
CA GLY A 204 3.17 3.45 26.61
C GLY A 204 1.99 2.50 26.85
N SER A 205 1.13 2.24 25.87
CA SER A 205 0.00 1.33 26.06
C SER A 205 0.30 -0.07 25.50
N ARG A 206 0.94 -0.89 26.32
CA ARG A 206 0.83 -2.35 26.35
C ARG A 206 0.64 -2.80 27.78
#